data_4848e94bcf3b4f8d8f3db9bd740baeab
#
_entry.id   4848e94bcf3b4f8d8f3db9bd740baeab
#
_cell.length_a   1.000
_cell.length_b   1.000
_cell.length_c   1.000
_cell.angle_alpha   90.00
_cell.angle_beta   90.00
_cell.angle_gamma   90.00
#
_symmetry.space_group_name_H-M   'P 1'
#
loop_
_entity.id
_entity.type
_entity.pdbx_description
1 polymer ?
#
loop_
_entity_poly.entity_id
_entity_poly.type
_entity_poly.pdbx_seq_one_letter_code
_entity_poly.pdbx_strand_id
1 'polypeptide(L)'
;MLATCASIILNFQLSTFNCAQAQDIHFSMFDLDPLLFNPAYSGFFDATARFGAVYRNQWASVSTPFQTFSATAEVALSRSNVHRNGFNAGLWVSNDRAGTLAYGSTTASAIVSYFQGLGDGSNIISVGLEGGLGQVGFNTDGIEMTDGTESFRRTKVVYPTLGAGIAWYCQLSDALYTKVGASLRNINEPDISHTDMAADARLSRHFNIYGRAEWRFLSDWGLLPVVGYQRQRNFNELVYGADVRWYVDEDPRRYLAFSAGIIGRHADAAAIDLAVLWRSWTFAFCYDVNLSRLATASNTIGSFEVGVVYMIHKDNRRRRAIQCPIF
;
A
#
# COMPACT_ATOMS: atom_id res chain seq x y z
N MET A 1 9.81 44.61 22.35
CA MET A 1 10.55 43.30 22.31
C MET A 1 9.60 42.12 22.51
N LEU A 2 8.77 42.05 23.55
CA LEU A 2 7.80 40.95 23.76
C LEU A 2 6.73 40.83 22.65
N ALA A 3 6.21 41.95 22.14
CA ALA A 3 5.21 41.97 21.07
C ALA A 3 5.78 41.44 19.72
N THR A 4 7.05 41.72 19.43
CA THR A 4 7.72 41.26 18.22
C THR A 4 8.00 39.76 18.26
N CYS A 5 8.37 39.20 19.41
CA CYS A 5 8.52 37.76 19.60
C CYS A 5 7.18 36.99 19.48
N ALA A 6 6.09 37.58 20.04
CA ALA A 6 4.76 36.99 19.93
C ALA A 6 4.26 36.94 18.46
N SER A 7 4.52 38.01 17.68
CA SER A 7 4.17 38.08 16.26
C SER A 7 4.99 37.07 15.41
N ILE A 8 6.26 36.84 15.75
CA ILE A 8 7.10 35.84 15.06
C ILE A 8 6.63 34.43 15.38
N ILE A 9 6.27 34.14 16.62
CA ILE A 9 5.75 32.84 17.04
C ILE A 9 4.39 32.58 16.40
N LEU A 10 3.50 33.57 16.36
CA LEU A 10 2.19 33.44 15.73
C LEU A 10 2.29 33.24 14.21
N ASN A 11 3.20 33.97 13.52
CA ASN A 11 3.42 33.80 12.11
C ASN A 11 4.10 32.46 11.80
N PHE A 12 4.95 31.92 12.68
CA PHE A 12 5.54 30.59 12.52
C PHE A 12 4.48 29.48 12.69
N GLN A 13 3.53 29.65 13.60
CA GLN A 13 2.41 28.71 13.75
C GLN A 13 1.44 28.77 12.57
N LEU A 14 1.13 29.96 12.03
CA LEU A 14 0.27 30.10 10.87
C LEU A 14 0.90 29.57 9.57
N SER A 15 2.22 29.62 9.44
CA SER A 15 2.92 29.06 8.26
C SER A 15 3.01 27.52 8.28
N THR A 16 2.86 26.88 9.45
CA THR A 16 2.83 25.41 9.55
C THR A 16 1.47 24.79 9.26
N PHE A 17 0.37 25.59 9.30
CA PHE A 17 -0.97 25.10 8.98
C PHE A 17 -1.25 24.92 7.48
N ASN A 18 -0.35 25.37 6.59
CA ASN A 18 -0.55 25.24 5.15
C ASN A 18 -0.09 23.88 4.56
N CYS A 19 0.22 22.87 5.38
CA CYS A 19 0.73 21.57 4.93
C CYS A 19 -0.07 20.35 5.37
N ALA A 20 -1.35 20.51 5.73
CA ALA A 20 -2.25 19.36 5.83
C ALA A 20 -2.69 18.93 4.42
N GLN A 21 -1.76 18.45 3.60
CA GLN A 21 -2.08 17.81 2.34
C GLN A 21 -2.55 16.40 2.65
N ALA A 22 -3.77 16.06 2.23
CA ALA A 22 -4.26 14.70 2.29
C ALA A 22 -3.31 13.81 1.47
N GLN A 23 -2.57 12.96 2.16
CA GLN A 23 -1.73 11.92 1.54
C GLN A 23 -2.59 10.67 1.40
N ASP A 24 -2.41 9.94 0.30
CA ASP A 24 -3.01 8.61 0.17
C ASP A 24 -2.35 7.66 1.18
N ILE A 25 -3.09 6.59 1.49
CA ILE A 25 -2.67 5.54 2.41
C ILE A 25 -1.36 4.91 1.92
N HIS A 26 -0.43 4.68 2.82
CA HIS A 26 0.81 3.96 2.55
C HIS A 26 1.11 2.95 3.65
N PHE A 27 1.66 1.79 3.26
CA PHE A 27 2.13 0.75 4.16
C PHE A 27 3.60 0.47 3.92
N SER A 28 4.31 0.02 4.95
CA SER A 28 5.70 -0.46 4.83
C SER A 28 5.73 -1.89 4.28
N MET A 29 4.70 -2.69 4.56
CA MET A 29 4.55 -4.08 4.09
C MET A 29 3.83 -4.15 2.73
N PHE A 30 4.55 -3.86 1.64
CA PHE A 30 3.99 -3.75 0.28
C PHE A 30 3.32 -5.02 -0.25
N ASP A 31 3.85 -6.20 0.09
CA ASP A 31 3.37 -7.47 -0.48
C ASP A 31 2.05 -7.95 0.13
N LEU A 32 1.65 -7.40 1.26
CA LEU A 32 0.39 -7.78 1.90
C LEU A 32 -0.82 -7.14 1.20
N ASP A 33 -0.63 -5.92 0.66
CA ASP A 33 -1.66 -5.18 -0.07
C ASP A 33 -1.15 -4.67 -1.44
N PRO A 34 -0.88 -5.58 -2.39
CA PRO A 34 -0.33 -5.19 -3.69
C PRO A 34 -1.30 -4.36 -4.54
N LEU A 35 -2.63 -4.48 -4.31
CA LEU A 35 -3.64 -3.75 -5.05
C LEU A 35 -3.64 -2.26 -4.72
N LEU A 36 -3.23 -1.87 -3.51
CA LEU A 36 -3.02 -0.48 -3.14
C LEU A 36 -1.97 0.18 -4.05
N PHE A 37 -0.92 -0.55 -4.41
CA PHE A 37 0.20 0.00 -5.18
C PHE A 37 -0.01 -0.09 -6.68
N ASN A 38 -0.60 -1.18 -7.18
CA ASN A 38 -0.73 -1.36 -8.62
C ASN A 38 -1.86 -2.34 -8.97
N PRO A 39 -2.88 -1.92 -9.72
CA PRO A 39 -3.96 -2.83 -10.16
C PRO A 39 -3.48 -3.96 -11.07
N ALA A 40 -2.32 -3.81 -11.73
CA ALA A 40 -1.73 -4.87 -12.56
C ALA A 40 -1.13 -6.03 -11.74
N TYR A 41 -1.01 -5.89 -10.42
CA TYR A 41 -0.59 -6.98 -9.53
C TYR A 41 -1.73 -7.95 -9.18
N SER A 42 -2.98 -7.59 -9.50
CA SER A 42 -4.12 -8.46 -9.25
C SER A 42 -3.96 -9.82 -9.92
N GLY A 43 -4.19 -10.87 -9.11
CA GLY A 43 -4.16 -12.25 -9.57
C GLY A 43 -2.77 -12.82 -9.85
N PHE A 44 -1.70 -12.10 -9.54
CA PHE A 44 -0.33 -12.59 -9.74
C PHE A 44 0.18 -13.36 -8.51
N PHE A 45 -0.43 -14.52 -8.29
CA PHE A 45 -0.10 -15.45 -7.21
C PHE A 45 -0.41 -16.88 -7.65
N ASP A 46 0.26 -17.87 -7.06
CA ASP A 46 0.02 -19.29 -7.37
C ASP A 46 -1.13 -19.88 -6.52
N ALA A 47 -2.31 -19.29 -6.67
CA ALA A 47 -3.54 -19.78 -6.04
C ALA A 47 -4.75 -19.47 -6.92
N THR A 48 -5.93 -19.93 -6.52
CA THR A 48 -7.19 -19.59 -7.20
C THR A 48 -7.75 -18.25 -6.70
N ALA A 49 -7.61 -18.02 -5.40
CA ALA A 49 -8.02 -16.77 -4.77
C ALA A 49 -7.03 -16.39 -3.65
N ARG A 50 -6.92 -15.09 -3.41
CA ARG A 50 -6.10 -14.49 -2.35
C ARG A 50 -6.94 -13.48 -1.58
N PHE A 51 -6.84 -13.51 -0.27
CA PHE A 51 -7.46 -12.55 0.64
C PHE A 51 -6.36 -11.95 1.50
N GLY A 52 -6.34 -10.64 1.62
CA GLY A 52 -5.37 -9.91 2.44
C GLY A 52 -6.07 -8.92 3.36
N ALA A 53 -5.50 -8.68 4.52
CA ALA A 53 -5.89 -7.59 5.40
C ALA A 53 -4.66 -7.02 6.11
N VAL A 54 -4.58 -5.69 6.20
CA VAL A 54 -3.50 -4.98 6.87
C VAL A 54 -4.09 -3.91 7.77
N TYR A 55 -3.56 -3.79 8.98
CA TYR A 55 -3.87 -2.72 9.91
C TYR A 55 -2.59 -2.00 10.30
N ARG A 56 -2.61 -0.68 10.28
CA ARG A 56 -1.53 0.21 10.72
C ARG A 56 -2.03 1.16 11.79
N ASN A 57 -1.20 1.38 12.79
CA ASN A 57 -1.41 2.39 13.83
C ASN A 57 -0.16 3.24 13.95
N GLN A 58 -0.31 4.56 13.76
CA GLN A 58 0.81 5.49 13.71
C GLN A 58 0.63 6.62 14.74
N TRP A 59 1.73 7.05 15.37
CA TRP A 59 1.80 8.18 16.30
C TRP A 59 0.90 8.11 17.53
N ALA A 60 0.61 6.91 18.01
CA ALA A 60 -0.18 6.71 19.23
C ALA A 60 0.46 7.35 20.49
N SER A 61 1.76 7.66 20.46
CA SER A 61 2.50 8.30 21.57
C SER A 61 2.40 9.83 21.58
N VAL A 62 1.98 10.46 20.49
CA VAL A 62 2.04 11.94 20.31
C VAL A 62 0.66 12.57 20.35
N SER A 63 -0.36 11.91 19.77
CA SER A 63 -1.70 12.45 19.61
C SER A 63 -2.74 11.34 19.47
N THR A 64 -3.98 11.69 19.11
CA THR A 64 -4.95 10.70 18.63
C THR A 64 -4.33 9.95 17.45
N PRO A 65 -4.19 8.61 17.51
CA PRO A 65 -3.44 7.86 16.54
C PRO A 65 -4.08 7.92 15.15
N PHE A 66 -3.22 7.87 14.13
CA PHE A 66 -3.66 7.59 12.77
C PHE A 66 -3.86 6.09 12.63
N GLN A 67 -5.02 5.68 12.19
CA GLN A 67 -5.42 4.30 12.05
C GLN A 67 -5.81 4.02 10.61
N THR A 68 -5.11 3.09 9.98
CA THR A 68 -5.36 2.68 8.61
C THR A 68 -5.68 1.19 8.58
N PHE A 69 -6.75 0.85 7.90
CA PHE A 69 -7.14 -0.53 7.62
C PHE A 69 -7.27 -0.71 6.11
N SER A 70 -6.78 -1.81 5.58
CA SER A 70 -6.97 -2.22 4.20
C SER A 70 -7.32 -3.69 4.11
N ALA A 71 -8.17 -4.04 3.15
CA ALA A 71 -8.51 -5.43 2.83
C ALA A 71 -8.60 -5.64 1.32
N THR A 72 -8.13 -6.80 0.87
CA THR A 72 -8.13 -7.23 -0.53
C THR A 72 -8.76 -8.59 -0.69
N ALA A 73 -9.45 -8.78 -1.81
CA ALA A 73 -9.91 -10.08 -2.27
C ALA A 73 -9.63 -10.18 -3.77
N GLU A 74 -8.93 -11.21 -4.17
CA GLU A 74 -8.48 -11.40 -5.54
C GLU A 74 -8.83 -12.81 -6.02
N VAL A 75 -9.20 -12.94 -7.30
CA VAL A 75 -9.54 -14.22 -7.90
C VAL A 75 -8.96 -14.32 -9.31
N ALA A 76 -8.37 -15.47 -9.61
CA ALA A 76 -8.00 -15.83 -10.97
C ALA A 76 -9.24 -16.35 -11.72
N LEU A 77 -9.79 -15.54 -12.63
CA LEU A 77 -10.99 -15.88 -13.39
C LEU A 77 -10.70 -16.92 -14.48
N SER A 78 -9.60 -16.72 -15.19
CA SER A 78 -9.14 -17.66 -16.21
C SER A 78 -7.63 -17.71 -16.26
N ARG A 79 -7.07 -18.91 -16.49
CA ARG A 79 -5.64 -19.12 -16.70
C ARG A 79 -5.44 -20.16 -17.78
N SER A 80 -4.72 -19.80 -18.84
CA SER A 80 -4.28 -20.72 -19.87
C SER A 80 -2.84 -21.15 -19.62
N ASN A 81 -2.63 -22.42 -19.42
CA ASN A 81 -1.26 -22.96 -19.26
C ASN A 81 -0.50 -23.03 -20.59
N VAL A 82 -1.22 -23.09 -21.72
CA VAL A 82 -0.62 -23.18 -23.07
C VAL A 82 -0.10 -21.81 -23.51
N HIS A 83 -0.93 -20.78 -23.33
CA HIS A 83 -0.59 -19.41 -23.77
C HIS A 83 -0.06 -18.55 -22.62
N ARG A 84 0.00 -19.08 -21.40
CA ARG A 84 0.45 -18.38 -20.19
C ARG A 84 -0.19 -17.01 -20.05
N ASN A 85 -1.49 -16.93 -20.24
CA ASN A 85 -2.28 -15.71 -20.09
C ASN A 85 -3.47 -15.94 -19.17
N GLY A 86 -4.05 -14.86 -18.69
CA GLY A 86 -5.23 -14.94 -17.84
C GLY A 86 -5.84 -13.61 -17.49
N PHE A 87 -7.12 -13.70 -17.12
CA PHE A 87 -7.88 -12.60 -16.54
C PHE A 87 -8.03 -12.80 -15.05
N ASN A 88 -7.95 -11.73 -14.30
CA ASN A 88 -8.14 -11.73 -12.86
C ASN A 88 -9.09 -10.59 -12.48
N ALA A 89 -9.72 -10.75 -11.33
CA ALA A 89 -10.48 -9.69 -10.70
C ALA A 89 -10.03 -9.50 -9.26
N GLY A 90 -10.13 -8.26 -8.77
CA GLY A 90 -9.82 -7.90 -7.41
C GLY A 90 -10.83 -6.91 -6.85
N LEU A 91 -10.99 -6.95 -5.54
CA LEU A 91 -11.67 -5.94 -4.74
C LEU A 91 -10.67 -5.42 -3.72
N TRP A 92 -10.65 -4.12 -3.54
CA TRP A 92 -9.83 -3.45 -2.55
C TRP A 92 -10.70 -2.46 -1.77
N VAL A 93 -10.57 -2.49 -0.46
CA VAL A 93 -11.25 -1.57 0.45
C VAL A 93 -10.25 -1.05 1.45
N SER A 94 -10.27 0.24 1.69
CA SER A 94 -9.46 0.87 2.73
C SER A 94 -10.26 1.86 3.56
N ASN A 95 -9.84 2.04 4.80
CA ASN A 95 -10.33 3.07 5.70
C ASN A 95 -9.15 3.68 6.45
N ASP A 96 -9.03 4.99 6.38
CA ASP A 96 -8.02 5.77 7.07
C ASP A 96 -8.68 6.82 7.95
N ARG A 97 -8.17 6.99 9.18
CA ARG A 97 -8.68 7.96 10.15
C ARG A 97 -7.54 8.67 10.83
N ALA A 98 -7.61 9.99 10.88
CA ALA A 98 -6.57 10.85 11.41
C ALA A 98 -7.12 11.85 12.43
N GLY A 99 -6.46 11.93 13.58
CA GLY A 99 -6.65 13.00 14.55
C GLY A 99 -7.99 13.01 15.29
N THR A 100 -8.17 14.05 16.13
CA THR A 100 -9.34 14.23 17.03
C THR A 100 -10.64 14.50 16.28
N LEU A 101 -10.57 15.14 15.11
CA LEU A 101 -11.74 15.39 14.26
C LEU A 101 -12.16 14.15 13.45
N ALA A 102 -11.47 13.02 13.64
CA ALA A 102 -11.68 11.80 12.89
C ALA A 102 -11.77 12.06 11.36
N TYR A 103 -10.94 13.04 10.87
CA TYR A 103 -10.81 13.23 9.43
C TYR A 103 -10.38 11.90 8.82
N GLY A 104 -11.18 11.41 7.90
CA GLY A 104 -10.92 10.08 7.37
C GLY A 104 -11.36 9.94 5.93
N SER A 105 -10.73 8.98 5.27
CA SER A 105 -11.12 8.52 3.95
C SER A 105 -11.49 7.05 3.99
N THR A 106 -12.48 6.69 3.19
CA THR A 106 -12.84 5.30 2.92
C THR A 106 -12.91 5.14 1.41
N THR A 107 -12.22 4.16 0.87
CA THR A 107 -12.22 3.88 -0.57
C THR A 107 -12.56 2.41 -0.79
N ALA A 108 -13.38 2.15 -1.78
CA ALA A 108 -13.69 0.80 -2.25
C ALA A 108 -13.55 0.77 -3.78
N SER A 109 -12.75 -0.16 -4.29
CA SER A 109 -12.42 -0.27 -5.71
C SER A 109 -12.57 -1.70 -6.21
N ALA A 110 -13.06 -1.83 -7.43
CA ALA A 110 -13.00 -3.05 -8.22
C ALA A 110 -11.84 -2.95 -9.22
N ILE A 111 -11.14 -4.05 -9.39
CA ILE A 111 -9.95 -4.15 -10.21
C ILE A 111 -10.12 -5.29 -11.18
N VAL A 112 -9.69 -5.09 -12.42
CA VAL A 112 -9.56 -6.13 -13.43
C VAL A 112 -8.15 -6.08 -13.99
N SER A 113 -7.54 -7.24 -14.20
CA SER A 113 -6.22 -7.34 -14.80
C SER A 113 -6.16 -8.44 -15.85
N TYR A 114 -5.26 -8.27 -16.78
CA TYR A 114 -4.90 -9.26 -17.78
C TYR A 114 -3.39 -9.41 -17.83
N PHE A 115 -2.90 -10.63 -17.78
CA PHE A 115 -1.50 -10.92 -17.97
C PHE A 115 -1.26 -11.79 -19.20
N GLN A 116 -0.09 -11.60 -19.81
CA GLN A 116 0.38 -12.31 -20.99
C GLN A 116 1.83 -12.74 -20.79
N GLY A 117 2.06 -14.05 -20.86
CA GLY A 117 3.42 -14.60 -20.94
C GLY A 117 4.02 -14.37 -22.33
N LEU A 118 5.30 -14.06 -22.36
CA LEU A 118 6.09 -13.81 -23.57
C LEU A 118 7.12 -14.91 -23.75
N GLY A 119 7.30 -15.35 -24.97
CA GLY A 119 8.29 -16.36 -25.34
C GLY A 119 8.07 -17.69 -24.63
N ASP A 120 9.09 -18.18 -23.93
CA ASP A 120 9.07 -19.40 -23.14
C ASP A 120 8.29 -19.26 -21.82
N GLY A 121 7.82 -18.03 -21.50
CA GLY A 121 7.07 -17.66 -20.30
C GLY A 121 7.91 -17.32 -19.09
N SER A 122 9.21 -17.15 -19.27
CA SER A 122 10.06 -16.55 -18.23
C SER A 122 9.76 -15.05 -18.04
N ASN A 123 9.06 -14.45 -18.98
CA ASN A 123 8.61 -13.07 -18.95
C ASN A 123 7.08 -13.01 -19.02
N ILE A 124 6.48 -12.22 -18.14
CA ILE A 124 5.03 -11.99 -18.11
C ILE A 124 4.80 -10.48 -17.99
N ILE A 125 3.98 -9.94 -18.88
CA ILE A 125 3.47 -8.56 -18.76
C ILE A 125 2.04 -8.61 -18.27
N SER A 126 1.71 -7.76 -17.32
CA SER A 126 0.35 -7.58 -16.80
C SER A 126 -0.09 -6.12 -16.98
N VAL A 127 -1.35 -5.93 -17.28
CA VAL A 127 -2.01 -4.62 -17.28
C VAL A 127 -3.23 -4.72 -16.39
N GLY A 128 -3.53 -3.63 -15.65
CA GLY A 128 -4.65 -3.59 -14.72
C GLY A 128 -5.38 -2.26 -14.78
N LEU A 129 -6.67 -2.31 -14.54
CA LEU A 129 -7.54 -1.15 -14.41
C LEU A 129 -8.26 -1.22 -13.07
N GLU A 130 -8.46 -0.06 -12.47
CA GLU A 130 -9.18 0.14 -11.21
C GLU A 130 -10.29 1.15 -11.42
N GLY A 131 -11.46 0.87 -10.85
CA GLY A 131 -12.57 1.81 -10.74
C GLY A 131 -13.24 1.67 -9.39
N GLY A 132 -13.49 2.79 -8.71
CA GLY A 132 -14.00 2.77 -7.37
C GLY A 132 -14.72 4.04 -6.93
N LEU A 133 -15.14 4.01 -5.68
CA LEU A 133 -15.72 5.15 -4.97
C LEU A 133 -14.93 5.41 -3.71
N GLY A 134 -14.57 6.67 -3.50
CA GLY A 134 -13.99 7.19 -2.28
C GLY A 134 -14.99 8.07 -1.54
N GLN A 135 -14.87 8.10 -0.22
CA GLN A 135 -15.56 9.04 0.66
C GLN A 135 -14.53 9.68 1.57
N VAL A 136 -14.48 10.97 1.62
CA VAL A 136 -13.70 11.74 2.59
C VAL A 136 -14.65 12.54 3.48
N GLY A 137 -14.31 12.66 4.77
CA GLY A 137 -15.14 13.37 5.71
C GLY A 137 -14.50 13.56 7.07
N PHE A 138 -15.14 14.35 7.91
CA PHE A 138 -14.74 14.64 9.29
C PHE A 138 -15.96 14.72 10.19
N ASN A 139 -15.73 14.53 11.49
CA ASN A 139 -16.77 14.69 12.50
C ASN A 139 -16.68 16.09 13.07
N THR A 140 -17.82 16.78 13.13
CA THR A 140 -17.96 18.11 13.70
C THR A 140 -18.42 18.10 15.16
N ASP A 141 -18.70 16.91 15.73
CA ASP A 141 -19.14 16.81 17.12
C ASP A 141 -18.02 17.30 18.07
N GLY A 142 -18.29 18.37 18.79
CA GLY A 142 -17.34 18.98 19.72
C GLY A 142 -16.46 20.10 19.13
N ILE A 143 -16.71 20.57 17.91
CA ILE A 143 -16.09 21.78 17.39
C ILE A 143 -16.93 22.98 17.84
N GLU A 144 -16.40 23.82 18.76
CA GLU A 144 -16.94 25.17 19.01
C GLU A 144 -16.38 26.11 17.94
N MET A 145 -17.25 26.56 17.01
CA MET A 145 -16.88 27.56 16.02
C MET A 145 -16.93 28.93 16.69
N THR A 146 -15.78 29.57 16.86
CA THR A 146 -15.63 30.81 17.60
C THR A 146 -16.30 32.02 16.91
N ASP A 147 -16.48 32.00 15.58
CA ASP A 147 -16.96 33.17 14.82
C ASP A 147 -18.21 32.94 13.96
N GLY A 148 -18.80 31.75 13.94
CA GLY A 148 -20.07 31.48 13.24
C GLY A 148 -20.08 31.73 11.71
N THR A 149 -18.95 32.09 11.11
CA THR A 149 -18.83 32.49 9.70
C THR A 149 -18.40 31.34 8.76
N GLU A 150 -17.81 30.27 9.29
CA GLU A 150 -17.45 29.09 8.47
C GLU A 150 -18.56 28.04 8.53
N SER A 151 -19.38 27.99 7.50
CA SER A 151 -20.32 26.89 7.32
C SER A 151 -19.73 25.80 6.40
N PHE A 152 -19.49 24.61 6.93
CA PHE A 152 -19.21 23.48 6.09
C PHE A 152 -20.49 23.03 5.40
N ARG A 153 -20.53 23.14 4.08
CA ARG A 153 -21.70 22.70 3.29
C ARG A 153 -21.88 21.19 3.36
N ARG A 154 -20.76 20.45 3.44
CA ARG A 154 -20.75 18.99 3.50
C ARG A 154 -19.67 18.51 4.45
N THR A 155 -20.04 17.70 5.42
CA THR A 155 -19.10 16.99 6.31
C THR A 155 -18.55 15.71 5.66
N LYS A 156 -19.22 15.24 4.59
CA LYS A 156 -18.83 14.05 3.82
C LYS A 156 -18.93 14.34 2.33
N VAL A 157 -17.92 13.96 1.57
CA VAL A 157 -17.87 14.05 0.10
C VAL A 157 -17.58 12.67 -0.46
N VAL A 158 -18.43 12.21 -1.38
CA VAL A 158 -18.24 10.96 -2.14
C VAL A 158 -17.76 11.31 -3.53
N TYR A 159 -16.76 10.58 -4.01
CA TYR A 159 -16.14 10.83 -5.31
C TYR A 159 -15.78 9.52 -6.01
N PRO A 160 -15.83 9.48 -7.35
CA PRO A 160 -15.32 8.35 -8.13
C PRO A 160 -13.79 8.41 -8.22
N THR A 161 -13.13 7.24 -8.22
CA THR A 161 -11.69 7.12 -8.46
C THR A 161 -11.43 6.16 -9.60
N LEU A 162 -10.43 6.46 -10.42
CA LEU A 162 -9.97 5.64 -11.53
C LEU A 162 -8.47 5.45 -11.43
N GLY A 163 -8.00 4.25 -11.77
CA GLY A 163 -6.58 3.92 -11.78
C GLY A 163 -6.23 2.94 -12.89
N ALA A 164 -4.96 2.94 -13.27
CA ALA A 164 -4.40 2.00 -14.23
C ALA A 164 -2.96 1.65 -13.84
N GLY A 165 -2.52 0.46 -14.26
CA GLY A 165 -1.16 0.04 -14.02
C GLY A 165 -0.65 -0.97 -15.03
N ILE A 166 0.66 -1.11 -15.02
CA ILE A 166 1.40 -2.11 -15.79
C ILE A 166 2.41 -2.78 -14.86
N ALA A 167 2.65 -4.06 -15.06
CA ALA A 167 3.66 -4.80 -14.33
C ALA A 167 4.40 -5.76 -15.26
N TRP A 168 5.66 -5.99 -14.97
CA TRP A 168 6.51 -6.95 -15.63
C TRP A 168 7.10 -7.89 -14.58
N TYR A 169 6.96 -9.18 -14.84
CA TYR A 169 7.52 -10.26 -14.05
C TYR A 169 8.53 -10.98 -14.93
N CYS A 170 9.71 -11.21 -14.40
CA CYS A 170 10.79 -11.83 -15.14
C CYS A 170 11.52 -12.84 -14.26
N GLN A 171 11.64 -14.06 -14.76
CA GLN A 171 12.55 -15.06 -14.24
C GLN A 171 13.89 -14.89 -14.97
N LEU A 172 14.85 -14.21 -14.34
CA LEU A 172 16.16 -13.93 -14.91
C LEU A 172 17.07 -15.18 -14.88
N SER A 173 16.87 -16.07 -13.92
CA SER A 173 17.51 -17.37 -13.82
C SER A 173 16.66 -18.30 -12.95
N ASP A 174 17.08 -19.56 -12.79
CA ASP A 174 16.39 -20.52 -11.90
C ASP A 174 16.39 -20.07 -10.43
N ALA A 175 17.30 -19.18 -10.05
CA ALA A 175 17.45 -18.66 -8.70
C ALA A 175 17.03 -17.19 -8.54
N LEU A 176 16.65 -16.49 -9.62
CA LEU A 176 16.37 -15.05 -9.56
C LEU A 176 15.07 -14.69 -10.30
N TYR A 177 14.11 -14.27 -9.53
CA TYR A 177 12.82 -13.76 -9.98
C TYR A 177 12.71 -12.26 -9.70
N THR A 178 12.07 -11.51 -10.58
CA THR A 178 11.87 -10.08 -10.41
C THR A 178 10.45 -9.66 -10.77
N LYS A 179 9.98 -8.64 -10.08
CA LYS A 179 8.70 -7.98 -10.31
C LYS A 179 8.93 -6.47 -10.32
N VAL A 180 8.54 -5.81 -11.40
CA VAL A 180 8.57 -4.35 -11.49
C VAL A 180 7.25 -3.87 -12.05
N GLY A 181 6.72 -2.79 -11.52
CA GLY A 181 5.49 -2.22 -12.02
C GLY A 181 5.40 -0.72 -11.80
N ALA A 182 4.53 -0.09 -12.58
CA ALA A 182 4.17 1.31 -12.45
C ALA A 182 2.66 1.46 -12.51
N SER A 183 2.13 2.39 -11.75
CA SER A 183 0.69 2.69 -11.72
C SER A 183 0.41 4.17 -11.55
N LEU A 184 -0.77 4.56 -11.99
CA LEU A 184 -1.32 5.88 -11.78
C LEU A 184 -2.74 5.72 -11.23
N ARG A 185 -2.99 6.25 -10.03
CA ARG A 185 -4.30 6.29 -9.37
C ARG A 185 -4.84 7.71 -9.37
N ASN A 186 -6.13 7.86 -9.10
CA ASN A 186 -6.83 9.15 -9.10
C ASN A 186 -6.63 9.89 -10.45
N ILE A 187 -6.68 9.16 -11.59
CA ILE A 187 -6.44 9.71 -12.94
C ILE A 187 -7.41 10.85 -13.25
N ASN A 188 -8.63 10.73 -12.74
CA ASN A 188 -9.72 11.69 -12.91
C ASN A 188 -9.65 12.91 -12.00
N GLU A 189 -8.69 12.97 -11.05
CA GLU A 189 -8.52 14.07 -10.10
C GLU A 189 -9.85 14.58 -9.50
N PRO A 190 -10.60 13.71 -8.81
CA PRO A 190 -11.95 14.04 -8.36
C PRO A 190 -11.94 15.22 -7.38
N ASP A 191 -13.02 15.99 -7.41
CA ASP A 191 -13.27 17.09 -6.46
C ASP A 191 -13.69 16.51 -5.10
N ILE A 192 -12.97 16.89 -4.05
CA ILE A 192 -13.19 16.51 -2.66
C ILE A 192 -13.52 17.71 -1.77
N SER A 193 -13.99 18.83 -2.37
CA SER A 193 -14.28 20.08 -1.69
C SER A 193 -15.41 19.94 -0.67
N HIS A 194 -15.17 20.38 0.55
CA HIS A 194 -16.16 20.48 1.62
C HIS A 194 -16.89 21.83 1.64
N THR A 195 -16.36 22.85 0.94
CA THR A 195 -16.90 24.22 0.87
C THR A 195 -16.96 24.70 -0.58
N ASP A 196 -17.85 25.64 -0.88
CA ASP A 196 -17.95 26.29 -2.20
C ASP A 196 -16.78 27.25 -2.48
N MET A 197 -16.04 27.65 -1.44
CA MET A 197 -14.91 28.59 -1.53
C MET A 197 -13.54 27.93 -1.71
N ALA A 198 -13.44 26.61 -1.60
CA ALA A 198 -12.17 25.91 -1.74
C ALA A 198 -11.81 25.82 -3.23
N ALA A 199 -11.04 26.74 -3.71
CA ALA A 199 -10.68 26.89 -5.12
C ALA A 199 -9.89 25.73 -5.70
N ASP A 200 -9.50 24.67 -5.01
CA ASP A 200 -8.72 23.55 -5.59
C ASP A 200 -8.58 22.36 -4.63
N ALA A 201 -9.69 21.85 -4.12
CA ALA A 201 -9.68 20.64 -3.31
C ALA A 201 -9.81 19.37 -4.19
N ARG A 202 -8.95 19.23 -5.18
CA ARG A 202 -8.88 18.03 -6.02
C ARG A 202 -7.92 17.01 -5.43
N LEU A 203 -8.35 15.75 -5.41
CA LEU A 203 -7.48 14.63 -5.07
C LEU A 203 -6.49 14.43 -6.21
N SER A 204 -5.23 14.74 -5.97
CA SER A 204 -4.19 14.70 -6.98
C SER A 204 -3.88 13.27 -7.42
N ARG A 205 -3.43 13.11 -8.65
CA ARG A 205 -2.91 11.83 -9.18
C ARG A 205 -1.82 11.28 -8.28
N HIS A 206 -1.88 9.98 -8.05
CA HIS A 206 -0.90 9.24 -7.27
C HIS A 206 -0.14 8.29 -8.21
N PHE A 207 1.14 8.56 -8.38
CA PHE A 207 2.05 7.78 -9.21
C PHE A 207 2.88 6.85 -8.31
N ASN A 208 2.98 5.58 -8.69
CA ASN A 208 3.79 4.58 -8.02
C ASN A 208 4.69 3.85 -9.03
N ILE A 209 5.94 3.63 -8.66
CA ILE A 209 6.83 2.63 -9.24
C ILE A 209 7.30 1.74 -8.12
N TYR A 210 7.27 0.43 -8.32
CA TYR A 210 7.67 -0.54 -7.34
C TYR A 210 8.37 -1.70 -8.01
N GLY A 211 9.48 -2.13 -7.43
CA GLY A 211 10.25 -3.28 -7.85
C GLY A 211 10.67 -4.14 -6.68
N ARG A 212 10.58 -5.45 -6.86
CA ARG A 212 11.06 -6.47 -5.91
C ARG A 212 11.70 -7.60 -6.68
N ALA A 213 12.74 -8.20 -6.08
CA ALA A 213 13.31 -9.43 -6.58
C ALA A 213 13.30 -10.49 -5.46
N GLU A 214 13.38 -11.75 -5.83
CA GLU A 214 13.71 -12.87 -4.95
C GLU A 214 14.92 -13.56 -5.53
N TRP A 215 16.01 -13.54 -4.78
CA TRP A 215 17.24 -14.21 -5.14
C TRP A 215 17.52 -15.37 -4.17
N ARG A 216 17.36 -16.60 -4.66
CA ARG A 216 17.70 -17.84 -3.94
C ARG A 216 19.22 -18.05 -3.99
N PHE A 217 19.95 -17.50 -3.03
CA PHE A 217 21.40 -17.62 -2.98
C PHE A 217 21.87 -18.93 -2.36
N LEU A 218 21.03 -19.63 -1.61
CA LEU A 218 21.19 -21.01 -1.13
C LEU A 218 19.88 -21.77 -1.32
N SER A 219 19.91 -23.10 -1.19
CA SER A 219 18.71 -23.94 -1.29
C SER A 219 17.58 -23.44 -0.38
N ASP A 220 17.93 -23.11 0.85
CA ASP A 220 16.95 -22.81 1.90
C ASP A 220 16.87 -21.33 2.24
N TRP A 221 17.64 -20.46 1.54
CA TRP A 221 17.71 -19.04 1.83
C TRP A 221 17.50 -18.17 0.60
N GLY A 222 16.67 -17.17 0.73
CA GLY A 222 16.44 -16.14 -0.27
C GLY A 222 16.69 -14.75 0.28
N LEU A 223 17.19 -13.84 -0.59
CA LEU A 223 17.24 -12.41 -0.36
C LEU A 223 16.19 -11.73 -1.23
N LEU A 224 15.37 -10.88 -0.63
CA LEU A 224 14.25 -10.24 -1.29
C LEU A 224 14.41 -8.71 -1.24
N PRO A 225 15.29 -8.13 -2.08
CA PRO A 225 15.43 -6.68 -2.17
C PRO A 225 14.16 -6.03 -2.73
N VAL A 226 13.89 -4.83 -2.22
CA VAL A 226 12.75 -4.01 -2.61
C VAL A 226 13.17 -2.57 -2.84
N VAL A 227 12.57 -1.94 -3.84
CA VAL A 227 12.65 -0.51 -4.08
C VAL A 227 11.31 0.00 -4.57
N GLY A 228 10.87 1.12 -4.04
CA GLY A 228 9.61 1.76 -4.41
C GLY A 228 9.75 3.27 -4.43
N TYR A 229 9.08 3.92 -5.35
CA TYR A 229 8.95 5.36 -5.40
C TYR A 229 7.49 5.71 -5.62
N GLN A 230 6.98 6.62 -4.81
CA GLN A 230 5.63 7.15 -4.97
C GLN A 230 5.64 8.67 -4.92
N ARG A 231 4.72 9.25 -5.70
CA ARG A 231 4.55 10.69 -5.79
C ARG A 231 3.07 11.05 -5.88
N GLN A 232 2.68 11.97 -5.00
CA GLN A 232 1.36 12.58 -5.05
C GLN A 232 1.50 14.09 -4.78
N ARG A 233 1.19 14.91 -5.77
CA ARG A 233 1.36 16.37 -5.72
C ARG A 233 2.79 16.77 -5.34
N ASN A 234 2.99 17.29 -4.11
CA ASN A 234 4.30 17.69 -3.58
C ASN A 234 4.92 16.65 -2.66
N PHE A 235 4.21 15.56 -2.37
CA PHE A 235 4.72 14.46 -1.57
C PHE A 235 5.48 13.50 -2.47
N ASN A 236 6.68 13.14 -2.02
CA ASN A 236 7.51 12.11 -2.66
C ASN A 236 8.01 11.17 -1.57
N GLU A 237 7.95 9.89 -1.83
CA GLU A 237 8.50 8.88 -0.94
C GLU A 237 9.36 7.91 -1.74
N LEU A 238 10.56 7.66 -1.26
CA LEU A 238 11.45 6.61 -1.75
C LEU A 238 11.60 5.56 -0.64
N VAL A 239 11.25 4.33 -0.98
CA VAL A 239 11.35 3.17 -0.10
C VAL A 239 12.37 2.21 -0.67
N TYR A 240 13.22 1.65 0.18
CA TYR A 240 14.19 0.64 -0.21
C TYR A 240 14.52 -0.26 0.98
N GLY A 241 14.86 -1.49 0.69
CA GLY A 241 15.18 -2.45 1.74
C GLY A 241 15.42 -3.85 1.21
N ALA A 242 15.49 -4.79 2.12
CA ALA A 242 15.55 -6.21 1.77
C ALA A 242 15.10 -7.06 2.94
N ASP A 243 14.46 -8.18 2.61
CA ASP A 243 14.18 -9.27 3.53
C ASP A 243 15.11 -10.44 3.27
N VAL A 244 15.43 -11.17 4.30
CA VAL A 244 16.01 -12.50 4.21
C VAL A 244 14.92 -13.51 4.55
N ARG A 245 14.72 -14.50 3.68
CA ARG A 245 13.73 -15.55 3.87
C ARG A 245 14.42 -16.90 4.05
N TRP A 246 14.03 -17.60 5.11
CA TRP A 246 14.44 -18.96 5.39
C TRP A 246 13.30 -19.94 5.09
N TYR A 247 13.51 -20.81 4.13
CA TYR A 247 12.55 -21.84 3.71
C TYR A 247 12.83 -23.12 4.49
N VAL A 248 11.96 -23.44 5.45
CA VAL A 248 12.12 -24.59 6.35
C VAL A 248 11.56 -25.86 5.68
N ASP A 249 10.41 -25.73 5.02
CA ASP A 249 9.74 -26.82 4.31
C ASP A 249 9.02 -26.25 3.08
N GLU A 250 9.36 -26.73 1.89
CA GLU A 250 8.76 -26.27 0.63
C GLU A 250 7.66 -27.22 0.09
N ASP A 251 7.34 -28.31 0.81
CA ASP A 251 6.19 -29.14 0.46
C ASP A 251 4.91 -28.28 0.56
N PRO A 252 4.10 -28.14 -0.50
CA PRO A 252 2.89 -27.31 -0.48
C PRO A 252 1.90 -27.66 0.64
N ARG A 253 1.95 -28.89 1.16
CA ARG A 253 1.07 -29.33 2.27
C ARG A 253 1.59 -28.93 3.64
N ARG A 254 2.89 -28.65 3.75
CA ARG A 254 3.57 -28.36 5.01
C ARG A 254 4.39 -27.08 4.93
N TYR A 255 4.23 -26.33 3.83
CA TYR A 255 5.01 -25.13 3.56
C TYR A 255 5.22 -24.27 4.81
N LEU A 256 6.47 -23.98 5.11
CA LEU A 256 6.87 -23.15 6.22
C LEU A 256 8.10 -22.34 5.84
N ALA A 257 7.98 -21.02 5.92
CA ALA A 257 9.10 -20.12 5.76
C ALA A 257 9.01 -18.95 6.76
N PHE A 258 10.15 -18.40 7.12
CA PHE A 258 10.28 -17.22 7.95
C PHE A 258 10.97 -16.13 7.15
N SER A 259 10.50 -14.88 7.26
CA SER A 259 11.09 -13.73 6.62
C SER A 259 11.37 -12.66 7.67
N ALA A 260 12.53 -12.02 7.57
CA ALA A 260 12.87 -10.88 8.39
C ALA A 260 13.63 -9.86 7.54
N GLY A 261 13.31 -8.57 7.67
CA GLY A 261 13.86 -7.53 6.84
C GLY A 261 13.97 -6.17 7.50
N ILE A 262 14.62 -5.29 6.75
CA ILE A 262 14.72 -3.88 7.09
C ILE A 262 14.32 -3.08 5.85
N ILE A 263 13.36 -2.18 6.05
CA ILE A 263 12.85 -1.27 5.03
C ILE A 263 13.14 0.16 5.47
N GLY A 264 13.81 0.94 4.64
CA GLY A 264 14.04 2.37 4.83
C GLY A 264 13.06 3.19 4.03
N ARG A 265 12.40 4.16 4.65
CA ARG A 265 11.72 5.27 3.98
C ARG A 265 12.62 6.49 4.06
N HIS A 266 13.05 6.96 2.89
CA HIS A 266 14.04 8.03 2.82
C HIS A 266 13.61 9.28 3.58
N ALA A 267 14.47 9.73 4.52
CA ALA A 267 14.26 10.90 5.38
C ALA A 267 13.00 10.84 6.29
N ASP A 268 12.37 9.68 6.46
CA ASP A 268 11.18 9.50 7.29
C ASP A 268 11.39 8.46 8.38
N ALA A 269 11.56 7.19 8.04
CA ALA A 269 11.60 6.11 9.01
C ALA A 269 12.45 4.93 8.55
N ALA A 270 12.83 4.08 9.51
CA ALA A 270 13.30 2.73 9.24
C ALA A 270 12.35 1.73 9.89
N ALA A 271 11.98 0.70 9.16
CA ALA A 271 11.06 -0.33 9.60
C ALA A 271 11.76 -1.67 9.70
N ILE A 272 11.42 -2.45 10.72
CA ILE A 272 11.79 -3.86 10.84
C ILE A 272 10.52 -4.65 10.56
N ASP A 273 10.58 -5.54 9.59
CA ASP A 273 9.48 -6.43 9.25
C ASP A 273 9.82 -7.89 9.52
N LEU A 274 8.80 -8.64 9.92
CA LEU A 274 8.86 -10.05 10.23
C LEU A 274 7.65 -10.73 9.60
N ALA A 275 7.84 -11.88 8.98
CA ALA A 275 6.73 -12.66 8.44
C ALA A 275 6.92 -14.16 8.67
N VAL A 276 5.80 -14.85 8.84
CA VAL A 276 5.70 -16.30 8.89
C VAL A 276 4.75 -16.73 7.78
N LEU A 277 5.27 -17.53 6.86
CA LEU A 277 4.51 -18.15 5.79
C LEU A 277 4.26 -19.60 6.16
N TRP A 278 3.00 -19.94 6.45
CA TRP A 278 2.60 -21.26 6.89
C TRP A 278 1.46 -21.82 6.06
N ARG A 279 1.75 -22.80 5.22
CA ARG A 279 0.80 -23.38 4.27
C ARG A 279 0.18 -22.29 3.37
N SER A 280 -1.12 -22.04 3.55
CA SER A 280 -1.88 -21.03 2.80
C SER A 280 -1.94 -19.67 3.52
N TRP A 281 -1.32 -19.53 4.67
CA TRP A 281 -1.35 -18.33 5.48
C TRP A 281 -0.02 -17.60 5.46
N THR A 282 -0.07 -16.29 5.41
CA THR A 282 1.05 -15.41 5.73
C THR A 282 0.62 -14.50 6.85
N PHE A 283 1.41 -14.45 7.92
CA PHE A 283 1.26 -13.50 9.01
C PHE A 283 2.48 -12.60 9.00
N ALA A 284 2.26 -11.29 9.09
CA ALA A 284 3.37 -10.35 9.10
C ALA A 284 3.14 -9.25 10.13
N PHE A 285 4.26 -8.77 10.66
CA PHE A 285 4.35 -7.68 11.61
C PHE A 285 5.49 -6.75 11.18
N CYS A 286 5.23 -5.44 11.22
CA CYS A 286 6.23 -4.43 10.95
C CYS A 286 6.20 -3.36 12.04
N TYR A 287 7.37 -2.88 12.42
CA TYR A 287 7.51 -1.79 13.37
C TYR A 287 8.42 -0.70 12.79
N ASP A 288 7.88 0.51 12.66
CA ASP A 288 8.60 1.66 12.18
C ASP A 288 9.25 2.43 13.33
N VAL A 289 10.50 2.78 13.17
CA VAL A 289 11.23 3.73 14.00
C VAL A 289 11.26 5.06 13.26
N ASN A 290 10.71 6.12 13.85
CA ASN A 290 10.69 7.43 13.25
C ASN A 290 12.09 8.06 13.29
N LEU A 291 12.64 8.40 12.13
CA LEU A 291 13.94 9.05 11.93
C LEU A 291 13.80 10.48 11.39
N SER A 292 12.56 10.95 11.17
CA SER A 292 12.27 12.28 10.66
C SER A 292 12.49 13.36 11.73
N ARG A 293 12.29 14.61 11.35
CA ARG A 293 12.33 15.75 12.30
C ARG A 293 11.32 15.63 13.45
N LEU A 294 10.30 14.78 13.30
CA LEU A 294 9.32 14.48 14.35
C LEU A 294 9.83 13.45 15.38
N ALA A 295 11.01 12.87 15.19
CA ALA A 295 11.58 11.88 16.10
C ALA A 295 11.69 12.40 17.54
N THR A 296 12.05 13.69 17.72
CA THR A 296 12.13 14.33 19.03
C THR A 296 10.75 14.42 19.72
N ALA A 297 9.70 14.69 18.98
CA ALA A 297 8.33 14.80 19.52
C ALA A 297 7.69 13.45 19.78
N SER A 298 8.03 12.44 18.98
CA SER A 298 7.48 11.08 19.06
C SER A 298 8.31 10.14 19.94
N ASN A 299 9.40 10.59 20.55
CA ASN A 299 10.40 9.75 21.22
C ASN A 299 10.84 8.56 20.33
N THR A 300 10.99 8.81 19.03
CA THR A 300 11.31 7.81 17.99
C THR A 300 10.24 6.72 17.76
N ILE A 301 9.14 6.74 18.49
CA ILE A 301 8.02 5.82 18.29
C ILE A 301 7.31 6.20 16.99
N GLY A 302 7.34 5.31 16.01
CA GLY A 302 6.73 5.52 14.70
C GLY A 302 5.36 4.86 14.58
N SER A 303 5.29 3.76 13.86
CA SER A 303 4.06 3.00 13.65
C SER A 303 4.29 1.50 13.80
N PHE A 304 3.20 0.76 14.02
CA PHE A 304 3.22 -0.68 13.80
C PHE A 304 2.18 -1.08 12.75
N GLU A 305 2.51 -2.13 12.03
CA GLU A 305 1.62 -2.75 11.05
C GLU A 305 1.48 -4.23 11.38
N VAL A 306 0.27 -4.74 11.23
CA VAL A 306 0.00 -6.18 11.29
C VAL A 306 -0.80 -6.57 10.05
N GLY A 307 -0.47 -7.70 9.47
CA GLY A 307 -1.16 -8.15 8.29
C GLY A 307 -1.28 -9.65 8.19
N VAL A 308 -2.30 -10.07 7.49
CA VAL A 308 -2.58 -11.47 7.22
C VAL A 308 -2.98 -11.66 5.76
N VAL A 309 -2.46 -12.71 5.15
CA VAL A 309 -2.88 -13.15 3.81
C VAL A 309 -3.30 -14.61 3.88
N TYR A 310 -4.37 -14.94 3.19
CA TYR A 310 -4.84 -16.31 3.00
C TYR A 310 -5.02 -16.62 1.52
N MET A 311 -4.48 -17.75 1.08
CA MET A 311 -4.54 -18.22 -0.31
C MET A 311 -5.34 -19.50 -0.42
N ILE A 312 -6.27 -19.56 -1.38
CA ILE A 312 -7.03 -20.76 -1.72
C ILE A 312 -6.39 -21.42 -2.93
N HIS A 313 -5.81 -22.59 -2.74
CA HIS A 313 -5.24 -23.41 -3.80
C HIS A 313 -6.29 -24.45 -4.27
N LYS A 314 -6.50 -24.53 -5.58
CA LYS A 314 -7.34 -25.58 -6.15
C LYS A 314 -6.55 -26.89 -6.18
N ASP A 315 -7.07 -27.94 -5.57
CA ASP A 315 -6.45 -29.26 -5.56
C ASP A 315 -6.49 -29.85 -6.99
N ASN A 316 -5.45 -29.60 -7.77
CA ASN A 316 -5.33 -30.08 -9.14
C ASN A 316 -4.01 -30.81 -9.30
N ARG A 317 -4.04 -32.13 -9.24
CA ARG A 317 -2.90 -33.06 -9.35
C ARG A 317 -2.09 -32.99 -10.68
N ARG A 318 -2.34 -32.01 -11.54
CA ARG A 318 -1.69 -31.81 -12.84
C ARG A 318 -0.95 -30.48 -12.98
N ARG A 319 -0.51 -29.90 -11.90
CA ARG A 319 0.22 -28.63 -11.95
C ARG A 319 1.73 -28.85 -12.14
N ARG A 320 2.20 -28.72 -13.38
CA ARG A 320 3.39 -27.94 -13.65
C ARG A 320 2.91 -26.49 -13.83
N ALA A 321 2.66 -25.85 -12.74
CA ALA A 321 2.28 -24.45 -12.74
C ALA A 321 3.45 -23.61 -13.25
N ILE A 322 3.13 -22.47 -13.90
CA ILE A 322 4.02 -21.32 -13.91
C ILE A 322 4.50 -21.19 -12.48
N GLN A 323 5.79 -21.38 -12.24
CA GLN A 323 6.38 -21.05 -10.94
C GLN A 323 6.27 -19.54 -10.81
N CYS A 324 5.13 -19.05 -10.31
CA CYS A 324 5.04 -17.69 -9.82
C CYS A 324 5.85 -17.66 -8.54
N PRO A 325 6.81 -16.78 -8.41
CA PRO A 325 7.47 -16.56 -7.14
C PRO A 325 6.38 -16.24 -6.12
N ILE A 326 6.37 -16.98 -5.03
CA ILE A 326 5.47 -16.70 -3.89
C ILE A 326 6.09 -15.51 -3.17
N PHE A 327 5.63 -14.31 -3.51
CA PHE A 327 5.97 -13.11 -2.77
C PHE A 327 5.00 -12.90 -1.62
#